data_d8ea32868bafb4a96ec4ddbc43b12687
#
_entry.id   d8ea32868bafb4a96ec4ddbc43b12687
#
_cell.length_a   1.000
_cell.length_b   1.000
_cell.length_c   1.000
_cell.angle_alpha   90.00
_cell.angle_beta   90.00
_cell.angle_gamma   90.00
#
_symmetry.space_group_name_H-M   'P 1'
#
loop_
_entity.id
_entity.type
_entity.pdbx_description
1 polymer ?
#
loop_
_entity_poly.entity_id
_entity_poly.type
_entity_poly.pdbx_seq_one_letter_code
_entity_poly.pdbx_strand_id
1 'polypeptide(L)'
;MDVLEAVRTKHAVRLFEDKPVPEDIILQILDAGRRSQSSKNTQPWQFIAVRDRETLKALSKTGDYAGHLAGAAFAVILLGEVKRDWTMFDLGQSAAYRRSAVRPLALDMGI
;
A
#
# COMPACT_ATOMS: atom_id res chain seq x y z
N MET A 1 16.76 -8.21 -4.08
CA MET A 1 16.17 -7.52 -5.25
C MET A 1 16.63 -6.06 -5.22
N ASP A 2 17.23 -5.58 -6.29
CA ASP A 2 17.63 -4.17 -6.37
C ASP A 2 16.44 -3.27 -6.83
N VAL A 3 16.67 -1.95 -6.79
CA VAL A 3 15.64 -0.96 -7.09
C VAL A 3 15.11 -1.09 -8.53
N LEU A 4 16.01 -1.29 -9.50
CA LEU A 4 15.59 -1.40 -10.90
C LEU A 4 14.76 -2.64 -11.13
N GLU A 5 15.13 -3.74 -10.50
CA GLU A 5 14.36 -4.98 -10.58
C GLU A 5 12.99 -4.82 -9.93
N ALA A 6 12.91 -4.16 -8.77
CA ALA A 6 11.63 -3.88 -8.11
C ALA A 6 10.72 -3.04 -9.01
N VAL A 7 11.26 -2.01 -9.66
CA VAL A 7 10.49 -1.17 -10.57
C VAL A 7 9.99 -1.96 -11.80
N ARG A 8 10.85 -2.80 -12.37
CA ARG A 8 10.49 -3.58 -13.56
C ARG A 8 9.45 -4.66 -13.30
N THR A 9 9.48 -5.27 -12.11
CA THR A 9 8.62 -6.42 -11.78
C THR A 9 7.34 -6.04 -11.08
N LYS A 10 7.22 -4.78 -10.65
CA LYS A 10 6.00 -4.29 -9.99
C LYS A 10 4.82 -4.33 -10.97
N HIS A 11 3.73 -4.97 -10.56
CA HIS A 11 2.50 -5.02 -11.35
C HIS A 11 1.30 -5.15 -10.42
N ALA A 12 0.10 -4.89 -10.95
CA ALA A 12 -1.12 -5.04 -10.17
C ALA A 12 -1.49 -6.51 -10.05
N VAL A 13 -1.77 -6.95 -8.84
CA VAL A 13 -2.21 -8.30 -8.51
C VAL A 13 -3.57 -8.19 -7.83
N ARG A 14 -4.53 -9.04 -8.23
CA ARG A 14 -5.89 -9.02 -7.68
C ARG A 14 -6.35 -10.37 -7.14
N LEU A 15 -5.56 -11.41 -7.34
CA LEU A 15 -5.79 -12.72 -6.77
C LEU A 15 -4.69 -12.98 -5.75
N PHE A 16 -5.07 -13.19 -4.48
CA PHE A 16 -4.12 -13.28 -3.37
C PHE A 16 -4.15 -14.67 -2.75
N GLU A 17 -3.01 -15.08 -2.19
CA GLU A 17 -2.94 -16.27 -1.37
C GLU A 17 -3.66 -16.02 -0.03
N ASP A 18 -4.29 -17.06 0.51
CA ASP A 18 -4.90 -17.03 1.85
C ASP A 18 -3.79 -17.24 2.90
N LYS A 19 -2.97 -16.21 3.08
CA LYS A 19 -1.82 -16.25 3.96
C LYS A 19 -1.69 -14.90 4.68
N PRO A 20 -1.67 -14.90 6.02
CA PRO A 20 -1.50 -13.65 6.75
C PRO A 20 -0.10 -13.08 6.53
N VAL A 21 -0.02 -11.75 6.55
CA VAL A 21 1.25 -11.04 6.46
C VAL A 21 1.67 -10.65 7.88
N PRO A 22 2.91 -10.97 8.31
CA PRO A 22 3.38 -10.58 9.64
C PRO A 22 3.33 -9.09 9.87
N GLU A 23 3.08 -8.68 11.11
CA GLU A 23 2.96 -7.27 11.47
C GLU A 23 4.22 -6.47 11.14
N ASP A 24 5.40 -7.03 11.36
CA ASP A 24 6.68 -6.36 11.05
C ASP A 24 6.81 -6.05 9.55
N ILE A 25 6.31 -6.93 8.70
CA ILE A 25 6.30 -6.69 7.24
C ILE A 25 5.31 -5.57 6.89
N ILE A 26 4.14 -5.58 7.49
CA ILE A 26 3.15 -4.49 7.30
C ILE A 26 3.77 -3.15 7.71
N LEU A 27 4.46 -3.10 8.85
CA LEU A 27 5.12 -1.89 9.33
C LEU A 27 6.21 -1.40 8.36
N GLN A 28 6.97 -2.32 7.77
CA GLN A 28 7.98 -1.95 6.77
C GLN A 28 7.34 -1.37 5.51
N ILE A 29 6.20 -1.91 5.08
CA ILE A 29 5.46 -1.38 3.92
C ILE A 29 4.93 0.02 4.22
N LEU A 30 4.38 0.24 5.41
CA LEU A 30 3.92 1.56 5.85
C LEU A 30 5.07 2.54 5.94
N ASP A 31 6.22 2.11 6.47
CA ASP A 31 7.40 2.96 6.59
C ASP A 31 7.93 3.38 5.22
N ALA A 32 7.88 2.52 4.22
CA ALA A 32 8.27 2.88 2.86
C ALA A 32 7.41 4.04 2.33
N GLY A 33 6.11 4.02 2.59
CA GLY A 33 5.21 5.13 2.22
C GLY A 33 5.50 6.41 2.99
N ARG A 34 5.82 6.28 4.27
CA ARG A 34 6.15 7.42 5.14
C ARG A 34 7.44 8.12 4.69
N ARG A 35 8.37 7.40 4.11
CA ARG A 35 9.66 7.93 3.66
C ARG A 35 9.62 8.59 2.29
N SER A 36 8.47 8.63 1.65
CA SER A 36 8.31 9.33 0.38
C SER A 36 8.60 10.82 0.56
N GLN A 37 9.08 11.44 -0.51
CA GLN A 37 9.20 12.90 -0.56
C GLN A 37 7.83 13.55 -0.57
N SER A 38 7.74 14.76 -0.04
CA SER A 38 6.54 15.58 -0.15
C SER A 38 6.92 17.05 -0.36
N SER A 39 6.02 17.77 -1.02
CA SER A 39 6.24 19.19 -1.32
C SER A 39 6.40 19.97 -0.01
N LYS A 40 7.49 20.73 0.11
CA LYS A 40 7.85 21.49 1.32
C LYS A 40 7.92 20.62 2.58
N ASN A 41 8.11 19.31 2.42
CA ASN A 41 8.14 18.34 3.52
C ASN A 41 6.87 18.40 4.40
N THR A 42 5.72 18.65 3.78
CA THR A 42 4.45 18.78 4.50
C THR A 42 3.92 17.45 5.03
N GLN A 43 4.33 16.33 4.41
CA GLN A 43 3.96 14.97 4.80
C GLN A 43 2.43 14.84 5.04
N PRO A 44 1.60 15.07 4.00
CA PRO A 44 0.16 15.28 4.16
C PRO A 44 -0.64 14.01 4.34
N TRP A 45 0.00 12.87 4.51
CA TRP A 45 -0.62 11.56 4.53
C TRP A 45 -0.87 11.04 5.94
N GLN A 46 -1.89 10.22 6.04
CA GLN A 46 -2.14 9.31 7.15
C GLN A 46 -2.45 7.94 6.57
N PHE A 47 -2.08 6.89 7.28
CA PHE A 47 -2.27 5.51 6.82
C PHE A 47 -3.12 4.74 7.82
N ILE A 48 -4.09 3.99 7.30
CA ILE A 48 -4.85 3.03 8.11
C ILE A 48 -4.62 1.65 7.50
N ALA A 49 -4.00 0.76 8.27
CA ALA A 49 -3.86 -0.64 7.86
C ALA A 49 -5.07 -1.42 8.37
N VAL A 50 -5.78 -2.08 7.46
CA VAL A 50 -6.98 -2.84 7.74
C VAL A 50 -6.67 -4.32 7.57
N ARG A 51 -6.81 -5.10 8.65
CA ARG A 51 -6.56 -6.55 8.66
C ARG A 51 -7.83 -7.34 8.93
N ASP A 52 -8.86 -6.71 9.45
CA ASP A 52 -10.13 -7.35 9.79
C ASP A 52 -10.86 -7.81 8.53
N ARG A 53 -11.20 -9.11 8.47
CA ARG A 53 -11.83 -9.70 7.30
C ARG A 53 -13.18 -9.07 6.97
N GLU A 54 -13.99 -8.77 7.97
CA GLU A 54 -15.29 -8.16 7.75
C GLU A 54 -15.17 -6.75 7.19
N THR A 55 -14.19 -5.98 7.67
CA THR A 55 -13.90 -4.64 7.15
C THR A 55 -13.39 -4.71 5.71
N LEU A 56 -12.52 -5.68 5.41
CA LEU A 56 -12.03 -5.89 4.04
C LEU A 56 -13.16 -6.25 3.09
N LYS A 57 -14.10 -7.07 3.52
CA LYS A 57 -15.30 -7.38 2.74
C LYS A 57 -16.16 -6.16 2.50
N ALA A 58 -16.33 -5.32 3.52
CA ALA A 58 -17.07 -4.07 3.38
C ALA A 58 -16.38 -3.13 2.39
N LEU A 59 -15.06 -2.98 2.47
CA LEU A 59 -14.28 -2.17 1.53
C LEU A 59 -14.39 -2.68 0.09
N SER A 60 -14.50 -4.00 -0.11
CA SER A 60 -14.61 -4.58 -1.44
C SER A 60 -15.87 -4.15 -2.19
N LYS A 61 -16.85 -3.63 -1.48
CA LYS A 61 -18.15 -3.18 -2.02
C LYS A 61 -18.17 -1.67 -2.30
N THR A 62 -17.09 -0.95 -2.05
CA THR A 62 -17.07 0.53 -2.17
C THR A 62 -16.87 1.03 -3.58
N GLY A 63 -16.58 0.17 -4.55
CA GLY A 63 -16.41 0.56 -5.93
C GLY A 63 -16.40 -0.63 -6.87
N ASP A 64 -16.58 -0.37 -8.16
CA ASP A 64 -16.71 -1.41 -9.18
C ASP A 64 -15.43 -2.27 -9.34
N TYR A 65 -14.27 -1.75 -8.96
CA TYR A 65 -13.00 -2.42 -9.11
C TYR A 65 -12.35 -2.80 -7.78
N ALA A 66 -13.10 -2.75 -6.68
CA ALA A 66 -12.59 -2.99 -5.33
C ALA A 66 -12.77 -4.43 -4.85
N GLY A 67 -13.39 -5.31 -5.65
CA GLY A 67 -13.76 -6.67 -5.25
C GLY A 67 -12.60 -7.51 -4.72
N HIS A 68 -11.39 -7.31 -5.24
CA HIS A 68 -10.20 -8.05 -4.82
C HIS A 68 -9.83 -7.82 -3.34
N LEU A 69 -10.30 -6.74 -2.72
CA LEU A 69 -10.01 -6.45 -1.31
C LEU A 69 -10.57 -7.52 -0.36
N ALA A 70 -11.64 -8.19 -0.75
CA ALA A 70 -12.23 -9.25 0.07
C ALA A 70 -11.26 -10.41 0.32
N GLY A 71 -10.35 -10.68 -0.61
CA GLY A 71 -9.35 -11.75 -0.50
C GLY A 71 -7.98 -11.31 -0.03
N ALA A 72 -7.76 -10.03 0.24
CA ALA A 72 -6.47 -9.50 0.64
C ALA A 72 -6.14 -9.87 2.09
N ALA A 73 -4.84 -10.02 2.40
CA ALA A 73 -4.38 -10.21 3.78
C ALA A 73 -4.54 -8.95 4.60
N PHE A 74 -4.32 -7.80 3.98
CA PHE A 74 -4.56 -6.49 4.57
C PHE A 74 -4.72 -5.45 3.46
N ALA A 75 -5.25 -4.29 3.82
CA ALA A 75 -5.32 -3.14 2.93
C ALA A 75 -4.77 -1.91 3.64
N VAL A 76 -4.26 -0.97 2.88
CA VAL A 76 -3.83 0.32 3.42
C VAL A 76 -4.72 1.40 2.83
N ILE A 77 -5.41 2.12 3.71
CA ILE A 77 -6.18 3.30 3.32
C ILE A 77 -5.25 4.50 3.45
N LEU A 78 -5.12 5.25 2.38
CA LEU A 78 -4.29 6.43 2.32
C LEU A 78 -5.19 7.66 2.45
N LEU A 79 -4.98 8.44 3.50
CA LEU A 79 -5.77 9.62 3.80
C LEU A 79 -4.92 10.88 3.70
N GLY A 80 -5.52 11.97 3.28
CA GLY A 80 -4.88 13.27 3.24
C GLY A 80 -5.92 14.38 3.10
N GLU A 81 -5.63 15.55 3.66
CA GLU A 81 -6.41 16.75 3.42
C GLU A 81 -5.92 17.38 2.12
N VAL A 82 -6.81 17.51 1.14
CA VAL A 82 -6.47 18.10 -0.16
C VAL A 82 -6.64 19.60 -0.06
N LYS A 83 -5.68 20.28 0.57
CA LYS A 83 -5.67 21.74 0.73
C LYS A 83 -4.81 22.45 -0.29
N ARG A 84 -3.94 21.73 -0.99
CA ARG A 84 -2.95 22.29 -1.91
C ARG A 84 -2.92 21.50 -3.20
N ASP A 85 -2.53 22.12 -4.29
CA ASP A 85 -2.53 21.49 -5.62
C ASP A 85 -1.63 20.26 -5.68
N TRP A 86 -0.56 20.22 -4.88
CA TRP A 86 0.39 19.10 -4.90
C TRP A 86 0.05 17.97 -3.95
N THR A 87 -0.99 18.09 -3.13
CA THR A 87 -1.30 17.05 -2.12
C THR A 87 -1.60 15.70 -2.76
N MET A 88 -2.43 15.66 -3.79
CA MET A 88 -2.75 14.40 -4.48
C MET A 88 -1.51 13.77 -5.12
N PHE A 89 -0.62 14.58 -5.67
CA PHE A 89 0.65 14.10 -6.21
C PHE A 89 1.49 13.46 -5.12
N ASP A 90 1.63 14.10 -3.96
CA ASP A 90 2.41 13.58 -2.84
C ASP A 90 1.82 12.29 -2.30
N LEU A 91 0.49 12.18 -2.20
CA LEU A 91 -0.17 10.95 -1.80
C LEU A 91 0.10 9.82 -2.79
N GLY A 92 0.08 10.11 -4.09
CA GLY A 92 0.40 9.14 -5.13
C GLY A 92 1.84 8.65 -5.05
N GLN A 93 2.79 9.53 -4.75
CA GLN A 93 4.18 9.13 -4.54
C GLN A 93 4.32 8.19 -3.35
N SER A 94 3.66 8.49 -2.22
CA SER A 94 3.67 7.64 -1.04
C SER A 94 3.10 6.25 -1.37
N ALA A 95 2.02 6.18 -2.12
CA ALA A 95 1.44 4.92 -2.57
C ALA A 95 2.43 4.13 -3.44
N ALA A 96 3.11 4.79 -4.37
CA ALA A 96 4.09 4.15 -5.26
C ALA A 96 5.29 3.60 -4.47
N TYR A 97 5.77 4.31 -3.46
CA TYR A 97 6.87 3.85 -2.61
C TYR A 97 6.50 2.55 -1.89
N ARG A 98 5.29 2.47 -1.33
CA ARG A 98 4.81 1.24 -0.69
C ARG A 98 4.71 0.08 -1.67
N ARG A 99 4.15 0.33 -2.83
CA ARG A 99 4.00 -0.71 -3.87
C ARG A 99 5.35 -1.27 -4.32
N SER A 100 6.36 -0.41 -4.37
CA SER A 100 7.71 -0.82 -4.74
C SER A 100 8.38 -1.67 -3.66
N ALA A 101 7.97 -1.54 -2.40
CA ALA A 101 8.50 -2.33 -1.28
C ALA A 101 7.87 -3.73 -1.19
N VAL A 102 6.69 -3.94 -1.74
CA VAL A 102 5.92 -5.18 -1.53
C VAL A 102 6.66 -6.40 -2.09
N ARG A 103 7.16 -6.33 -3.31
CA ARG A 103 7.81 -7.50 -3.94
C ARG A 103 9.08 -7.94 -3.24
N PRO A 104 10.03 -7.03 -2.91
CA PRO A 104 11.21 -7.42 -2.14
C PRO A 104 10.87 -8.06 -0.80
N LEU A 105 9.90 -7.49 -0.07
CA LEU A 105 9.49 -8.03 1.23
C LEU A 105 8.78 -9.38 1.09
N ALA A 106 7.99 -9.57 0.06
CA ALA A 106 7.36 -10.85 -0.23
C ALA A 106 8.40 -11.94 -0.48
N LEU A 107 9.47 -11.64 -1.23
CA LEU A 107 10.57 -12.57 -1.46
C LEU A 107 11.27 -12.93 -0.15
N ASP A 108 11.47 -11.97 0.76
CA ASP A 108 12.05 -12.23 2.07
C ASP A 108 11.19 -13.18 2.91
N MET A 109 9.89 -13.22 2.67
CA MET A 109 8.95 -14.14 3.31
C MET A 109 8.89 -15.52 2.64
N GLY A 110 9.61 -15.72 1.53
CA GLY A 110 9.56 -16.96 0.77
C GLY A 110 8.33 -17.11 -0.11
N ILE A 111 7.73 -16.00 -0.49
CA ILE A 111 6.52 -15.99 -1.33
C ILE A 111 6.87 -15.71 -2.80
#